data_903d9af0a8c901a7414eeaf51c8c0af3
#
_entry.id   903d9af0a8c901a7414eeaf51c8c0af3
#
_cell.length_a   1.000
_cell.length_b   1.000
_cell.length_c   1.000
_cell.angle_alpha   90.00
_cell.angle_beta   90.00
_cell.angle_gamma   90.00
#
_symmetry.space_group_name_H-M   'P 1'
#
loop_
_entity.id
_entity.type
_entity.pdbx_description
1 polymer ?
#
loop_
_entity_poly.entity_id
_entity_poly.type
_entity_poly.pdbx_seq_one_letter_code
_entity_poly.pdbx_strand_id
1 'polypeptide(L)'
;FDFIGKQKKKKVITISHITAKNMYKSLEERINKFPQGAPPSDTLYKILNVLYTEQEAKLVAQLPIKPFRVKTAAKIWSVSESEAYRVLDKLASKALILDIEDNKGKKYIMPPPMAGFFEFAMMRTRHDIDQKLLAELYYQYMNVEEDFIKDLFYSTETKLGRVYVQEEVLTNDNEVSILDYERATHIIDESTHIGISMCYCRHRMQHVGKACDAPMDICMTFDNVANSLINNKFARRVDKIECKELLHQAYEHNLVQCGENVRKGVTFICNCCGCCCEAMVAAKRFGNLHPVQTTSFIPNINHENCVKCGKCITACPIDAISKVKEDGKEYIKIDEDRCLGCGVCVRNCHKNSIMLLKRDEKIITPANSVHRAVLMAIEKGQLQNLIFDNNALASHRAMGAILSAILKLEPAKKILASKQLKSVYLDKLLSMNDK
;
A
#
# COMPACT_ATOMS: atom_id res chain seq x y z
N PHE A 1 -9.65 -17.32 52.15
CA PHE A 1 -8.30 -16.91 51.70
C PHE A 1 -8.18 -16.69 50.19
N ASP A 2 -9.25 -16.94 49.40
CA ASP A 2 -9.18 -16.90 47.94
C ASP A 2 -9.70 -15.60 47.26
N PHE A 3 -10.20 -14.63 48.03
CA PHE A 3 -10.80 -13.42 47.48
C PHE A 3 -9.80 -12.28 47.21
N ILE A 4 -8.65 -12.29 47.89
CA ILE A 4 -7.63 -11.22 47.75
C ILE A 4 -6.75 -11.44 46.51
N GLY A 5 -6.54 -12.68 46.07
CA GLY A 5 -5.73 -13.02 44.90
C GLY A 5 -6.37 -12.63 43.55
N LYS A 6 -7.69 -12.73 43.44
CA LYS A 6 -8.41 -12.39 42.18
C LYS A 6 -8.51 -10.89 41.91
N GLN A 7 -8.63 -10.06 42.95
CA GLN A 7 -8.65 -8.60 42.77
C GLN A 7 -7.27 -8.03 42.43
N LYS A 8 -6.18 -8.57 42.99
CA LYS A 8 -4.82 -8.13 42.62
C LYS A 8 -4.46 -8.47 41.16
N LYS A 9 -4.82 -9.66 40.67
CA LYS A 9 -4.59 -10.02 39.25
C LYS A 9 -5.37 -9.14 38.27
N LYS A 10 -6.64 -8.84 38.57
CA LYS A 10 -7.45 -7.96 37.72
C LYS A 10 -6.91 -6.52 37.67
N LYS A 11 -6.43 -5.99 38.79
CA LYS A 11 -5.84 -4.66 38.88
C LYS A 11 -4.49 -4.55 38.17
N VAL A 12 -3.65 -5.57 38.25
CA VAL A 12 -2.36 -5.64 37.54
C VAL A 12 -2.57 -5.72 36.03
N ILE A 13 -3.52 -6.51 35.55
CA ILE A 13 -3.84 -6.61 34.13
C ILE A 13 -4.38 -5.28 33.58
N THR A 14 -5.28 -4.60 34.30
CA THR A 14 -5.84 -3.31 33.88
C THR A 14 -4.78 -2.20 33.88
N ILE A 15 -3.88 -2.16 34.86
CA ILE A 15 -2.77 -1.18 34.89
C ILE A 15 -1.78 -1.45 33.77
N SER A 16 -1.44 -2.70 33.48
CA SER A 16 -0.54 -3.08 32.39
C SER A 16 -1.13 -2.71 31.02
N HIS A 17 -2.42 -2.90 30.79
CA HIS A 17 -3.09 -2.49 29.55
C HIS A 17 -3.14 -0.97 29.36
N ILE A 18 -3.43 -0.22 30.42
CA ILE A 18 -3.45 1.26 30.37
C ILE A 18 -2.05 1.81 30.10
N THR A 19 -1.02 1.21 30.69
CA THR A 19 0.38 1.63 30.51
C THR A 19 0.85 1.32 29.10
N ALA A 20 0.55 0.13 28.55
CA ALA A 20 0.88 -0.23 27.18
C ALA A 20 0.21 0.71 26.15
N LYS A 21 -1.09 1.00 26.30
CA LYS A 21 -1.82 1.94 25.44
C LYS A 21 -1.17 3.34 25.43
N ASN A 22 -0.77 3.87 26.59
CA ASN A 22 -0.13 5.18 26.68
C ASN A 22 1.26 5.21 26.03
N MET A 23 2.01 4.10 26.04
CA MET A 23 3.36 4.03 25.46
C MET A 23 3.35 4.06 23.94
N TYR A 24 2.40 3.41 23.29
CA TYR A 24 2.30 3.37 21.82
C TYR A 24 1.46 4.51 21.25
N LYS A 25 0.77 5.30 22.08
CA LYS A 25 -0.07 6.41 21.64
C LYS A 25 0.74 7.48 20.86
N SER A 26 1.91 7.84 21.33
CA SER A 26 2.76 8.81 20.62
C SER A 26 3.23 8.29 19.24
N LEU A 27 3.46 6.97 19.12
CA LEU A 27 3.79 6.35 17.84
C LEU A 27 2.57 6.32 16.92
N GLU A 28 1.39 5.97 17.44
CA GLU A 28 0.11 6.02 16.70
C GLU A 28 -0.16 7.45 16.18
N GLU A 29 -0.03 8.47 17.04
CA GLU A 29 -0.17 9.88 16.64
C GLU A 29 0.84 10.29 15.56
N ARG A 30 2.07 9.73 15.59
CA ARG A 30 3.09 9.96 14.57
C ARG A 30 2.73 9.28 13.24
N ILE A 31 2.30 8.04 13.28
CA ILE A 31 1.84 7.28 12.11
C ILE A 31 0.68 8.01 11.42
N ASN A 32 -0.24 8.58 12.18
CA ASN A 32 -1.38 9.33 11.67
C ASN A 32 -1.05 10.73 11.13
N LYS A 33 0.25 11.13 11.10
CA LYS A 33 0.71 12.27 10.30
C LYS A 33 0.85 11.95 8.81
N PHE A 34 0.96 10.67 8.45
CA PHE A 34 0.89 10.26 7.05
C PHE A 34 -0.55 10.36 6.53
N PRO A 35 -0.75 10.66 5.24
CA PRO A 35 -2.07 10.56 4.62
C PRO A 35 -2.65 9.14 4.68
N GLN A 36 -1.79 8.13 4.72
CA GLN A 36 -2.12 6.71 4.94
C GLN A 36 -1.87 6.39 6.42
N GLY A 37 -2.71 6.86 7.29
CA GLY A 37 -2.62 6.59 8.72
C GLY A 37 -3.08 5.18 9.11
N ALA A 38 -3.21 4.96 10.41
CA ALA A 38 -3.78 3.77 11.01
C ALA A 38 -4.76 4.22 12.11
N PRO A 39 -6.08 4.10 11.91
CA PRO A 39 -7.07 4.49 12.92
C PRO A 39 -6.81 3.80 14.26
N PRO A 40 -6.89 4.54 15.38
CA PRO A 40 -6.58 4.00 16.69
C PRO A 40 -7.59 2.92 17.11
N SER A 41 -7.08 1.77 17.57
CA SER A 41 -7.86 0.70 18.18
C SER A 41 -7.01 -0.09 19.17
N ASP A 42 -7.63 -0.87 20.02
CA ASP A 42 -6.89 -1.76 20.95
C ASP A 42 -6.09 -2.82 20.17
N THR A 43 -6.58 -3.24 19.00
CA THR A 43 -5.87 -4.16 18.09
C THR A 43 -4.63 -3.50 17.48
N LEU A 44 -4.71 -2.24 17.06
CA LEU A 44 -3.55 -1.50 16.57
C LEU A 44 -2.44 -1.43 17.63
N TYR A 45 -2.77 -1.12 18.90
CA TYR A 45 -1.76 -1.06 19.96
C TYR A 45 -1.11 -2.42 20.22
N LYS A 46 -1.87 -3.53 20.10
CA LYS A 46 -1.29 -4.89 20.16
C LYS A 46 -0.35 -5.17 18.98
N ILE A 47 -0.71 -4.75 17.76
CA ILE A 47 0.15 -4.85 16.58
C ILE A 47 1.46 -4.09 16.82
N LEU A 48 1.38 -2.83 17.26
CA LEU A 48 2.55 -2.02 17.54
C LEU A 48 3.46 -2.64 18.62
N ASN A 49 2.86 -3.27 19.65
CA ASN A 49 3.60 -3.97 20.69
C ASN A 49 4.33 -5.24 20.21
N VAL A 50 3.80 -5.92 19.18
CA VAL A 50 4.52 -7.05 18.55
C VAL A 50 5.70 -6.56 17.71
N LEU A 51 5.56 -5.41 17.02
CA LEU A 51 6.55 -4.90 16.08
C LEU A 51 7.67 -4.09 16.74
N TYR A 52 7.35 -3.30 17.75
CA TYR A 52 8.25 -2.36 18.42
C TYR A 52 8.41 -2.68 19.90
N THR A 53 9.62 -2.60 20.41
CA THR A 53 9.81 -2.45 21.85
C THR A 53 9.32 -1.04 22.29
N GLU A 54 8.99 -0.88 23.57
CA GLU A 54 8.58 0.42 24.13
C GLU A 54 9.60 1.55 23.85
N GLN A 55 10.88 1.23 23.93
CA GLN A 55 11.95 2.18 23.66
C GLN A 55 12.01 2.54 22.17
N GLU A 56 11.89 1.56 21.27
CA GLU A 56 11.84 1.79 19.84
C GLU A 56 10.62 2.65 19.46
N ALA A 57 9.45 2.36 20.02
CA ALA A 57 8.23 3.15 19.79
C ALA A 57 8.39 4.61 20.20
N LYS A 58 8.99 4.87 21.38
CA LYS A 58 9.29 6.24 21.85
C LYS A 58 10.26 6.98 20.94
N LEU A 59 11.29 6.31 20.45
CA LEU A 59 12.29 6.91 19.56
C LEU A 59 11.71 7.20 18.19
N VAL A 60 10.99 6.23 17.59
CA VAL A 60 10.37 6.37 16.25
C VAL A 60 9.27 7.43 16.25
N ALA A 61 8.49 7.57 17.33
CA ALA A 61 7.47 8.61 17.47
C ALA A 61 7.99 10.03 17.33
N GLN A 62 9.30 10.26 17.54
CA GLN A 62 9.93 11.57 17.44
C GLN A 62 10.52 11.85 16.04
N LEU A 63 10.69 10.82 15.21
CA LEU A 63 11.33 10.95 13.90
C LEU A 63 10.44 11.72 12.91
N PRO A 64 11.04 12.43 11.94
CA PRO A 64 10.29 13.02 10.83
C PRO A 64 9.59 11.95 9.99
N ILE A 65 8.43 12.29 9.41
CA ILE A 65 7.80 11.47 8.36
C ILE A 65 8.43 11.69 6.97
N LYS A 66 9.26 12.72 6.83
CA LYS A 66 10.07 12.99 5.62
C LYS A 66 11.41 12.26 5.72
N PRO A 67 12.11 12.04 4.59
CA PRO A 67 13.45 11.50 4.61
C PRO A 67 14.40 12.35 5.48
N PHE A 68 15.23 11.69 6.30
CA PHE A 68 16.17 12.35 7.22
C PHE A 68 17.51 11.62 7.28
N ARG A 69 18.54 12.27 7.84
CA ARG A 69 19.86 11.70 8.03
C ARG A 69 20.13 11.38 9.50
N VAL A 70 21.18 10.58 9.77
CA VAL A 70 21.62 10.22 11.13
C VAL A 70 21.74 11.44 12.02
N LYS A 71 22.37 12.53 11.55
CA LYS A 71 22.53 13.78 12.28
C LYS A 71 21.21 14.36 12.80
N THR A 72 20.13 14.22 12.02
CA THR A 72 18.80 14.69 12.42
C THR A 72 18.25 13.85 13.59
N ALA A 73 18.36 12.53 13.50
CA ALA A 73 17.93 11.62 14.58
C ALA A 73 18.78 11.85 15.85
N ALA A 74 20.10 11.95 15.72
CA ALA A 74 21.01 12.24 16.82
C ALA A 74 20.62 13.51 17.58
N LYS A 75 20.29 14.58 16.84
CA LYS A 75 19.83 15.85 17.43
C LYS A 75 18.48 15.71 18.13
N ILE A 76 17.52 15.00 17.52
CA ILE A 76 16.18 14.78 18.09
C ILE A 76 16.27 13.97 19.37
N TRP A 77 17.06 12.90 19.36
CA TRP A 77 17.20 11.97 20.48
C TRP A 77 18.23 12.46 21.55
N SER A 78 18.97 13.54 21.27
CA SER A 78 20.02 14.07 22.14
C SER A 78 21.11 13.03 22.46
N VAL A 79 21.55 12.28 21.43
CA VAL A 79 22.59 11.25 21.50
C VAL A 79 23.68 11.50 20.46
N SER A 80 24.80 10.76 20.55
CA SER A 80 25.85 10.81 19.53
C SER A 80 25.36 10.29 18.15
N GLU A 81 25.97 10.74 17.05
CA GLU A 81 25.66 10.23 15.71
C GLU A 81 25.94 8.72 15.61
N SER A 82 26.97 8.21 16.28
CA SER A 82 27.28 6.79 16.33
C SER A 82 26.20 5.96 17.03
N GLU A 83 25.61 6.48 18.09
CA GLU A 83 24.51 5.82 18.78
C GLU A 83 23.21 5.89 17.97
N ALA A 84 22.89 7.06 17.40
CA ALA A 84 21.75 7.21 16.50
C ALA A 84 21.86 6.27 15.30
N TYR A 85 23.04 6.15 14.69
CA TYR A 85 23.27 5.21 13.59
C TYR A 85 22.96 3.76 14.00
N ARG A 86 23.45 3.29 15.16
CA ARG A 86 23.18 1.91 15.64
C ARG A 86 21.70 1.65 15.86
N VAL A 87 20.97 2.63 16.40
CA VAL A 87 19.52 2.49 16.59
C VAL A 87 18.78 2.46 15.25
N LEU A 88 19.14 3.34 14.32
CA LEU A 88 18.53 3.40 12.99
C LEU A 88 18.83 2.12 12.19
N ASP A 89 20.05 1.63 12.23
CA ASP A 89 20.45 0.38 11.57
C ASP A 89 19.68 -0.83 12.14
N LYS A 90 19.51 -0.91 13.45
CA LYS A 90 18.66 -1.91 14.11
C LYS A 90 17.19 -1.81 13.67
N LEU A 91 16.64 -0.62 13.56
CA LEU A 91 15.27 -0.42 13.09
C LEU A 91 15.12 -0.81 11.60
N ALA A 92 16.12 -0.49 10.76
CA ALA A 92 16.15 -0.88 9.35
C ALA A 92 16.26 -2.40 9.19
N SER A 93 17.05 -3.10 10.00
CA SER A 93 17.15 -4.56 9.99
C SER A 93 15.85 -5.28 10.35
N LYS A 94 14.90 -4.57 10.95
CA LYS A 94 13.52 -5.03 11.22
C LYS A 94 12.51 -4.52 10.18
N ALA A 95 12.95 -3.73 9.20
CA ALA A 95 12.13 -2.98 8.23
C ALA A 95 11.05 -2.08 8.86
N LEU A 96 11.32 -1.57 10.08
CA LEU A 96 10.49 -0.57 10.75
C LEU A 96 10.81 0.86 10.28
N ILE A 97 11.98 1.05 9.68
CA ILE A 97 12.37 2.18 8.83
C ILE A 97 13.08 1.63 7.59
N LEU A 98 13.14 2.43 6.51
CA LEU A 98 13.92 2.11 5.33
C LEU A 98 15.20 2.95 5.34
N ASP A 99 16.30 2.32 4.98
CA ASP A 99 17.59 2.96 4.72
C ASP A 99 17.81 3.04 3.21
N ILE A 100 17.94 4.25 2.70
CA ILE A 100 18.17 4.52 1.28
C ILE A 100 19.46 5.29 1.10
N GLU A 101 20.12 5.13 -0.03
CA GLU A 101 21.34 5.84 -0.36
C GLU A 101 21.09 6.88 -1.45
N ASP A 102 21.72 8.04 -1.32
CA ASP A 102 21.81 9.07 -2.36
C ASP A 102 23.27 9.52 -2.52
N ASN A 103 23.52 10.44 -3.45
CA ASN A 103 24.86 10.97 -3.72
C ASN A 103 25.55 11.63 -2.50
N LYS A 104 24.79 11.90 -1.42
CA LYS A 104 25.27 12.51 -0.17
C LYS A 104 25.37 11.48 0.98
N GLY A 105 25.15 10.16 0.69
CA GLY A 105 25.20 9.06 1.66
C GLY A 105 23.83 8.60 2.15
N LYS A 106 23.83 7.82 3.25
CA LYS A 106 22.63 7.14 3.76
C LYS A 106 21.58 8.11 4.33
N LYS A 107 20.34 7.94 3.91
CA LYS A 107 19.12 8.56 4.45
C LYS A 107 18.21 7.49 5.04
N TYR A 108 17.32 7.89 5.92
CA TYR A 108 16.30 7.03 6.51
C TYR A 108 14.92 7.60 6.22
N ILE A 109 13.96 6.69 6.01
CA ILE A 109 12.55 7.02 5.80
C ILE A 109 11.72 6.17 6.74
N MET A 110 10.81 6.79 7.49
CA MET A 110 9.77 6.09 8.21
C MET A 110 8.71 5.67 7.18
N PRO A 111 8.49 4.35 6.93
CA PRO A 111 7.45 3.92 6.02
C PRO A 111 6.06 4.10 6.67
N PRO A 112 5.00 4.34 5.87
CA PRO A 112 3.63 4.33 6.39
C PRO A 112 3.23 2.91 6.83
N PRO A 113 2.07 2.73 7.48
CA PRO A 113 1.57 1.41 7.84
C PRO A 113 1.43 0.47 6.63
N MET A 114 0.60 0.83 5.65
CA MET A 114 0.38 0.05 4.43
C MET A 114 1.25 0.56 3.27
N ALA A 115 1.67 -0.34 2.41
CA ALA A 115 2.82 -0.18 1.51
C ALA A 115 4.07 0.20 2.31
N GLY A 116 4.22 -0.43 3.48
CA GLY A 116 5.23 -0.12 4.45
C GLY A 116 5.42 -1.17 5.53
N PHE A 117 5.59 -0.74 6.80
CA PHE A 117 6.10 -1.61 7.85
C PHE A 117 5.14 -2.76 8.25
N PHE A 118 3.82 -2.66 8.02
CA PHE A 118 2.91 -3.78 8.22
C PHE A 118 3.20 -4.92 7.24
N GLU A 119 3.40 -4.58 5.97
CA GLU A 119 3.71 -5.56 4.94
C GLU A 119 5.10 -6.15 5.13
N PHE A 120 6.09 -5.29 5.35
CA PHE A 120 7.48 -5.72 5.52
C PHE A 120 7.63 -6.73 6.65
N ALA A 121 6.87 -6.59 7.74
CA ALA A 121 6.87 -7.52 8.86
C ALA A 121 6.52 -8.97 8.48
N MET A 122 5.81 -9.18 7.35
CA MET A 122 5.35 -10.48 6.85
C MET A 122 5.97 -10.87 5.49
N MET A 123 6.91 -10.09 4.95
CA MET A 123 7.54 -10.35 3.64
C MET A 123 8.68 -11.37 3.70
N ARG A 124 8.96 -11.91 4.87
CA ARG A 124 9.86 -13.05 5.11
C ARG A 124 9.43 -13.80 6.36
N THR A 125 9.92 -15.04 6.53
CA THR A 125 9.84 -15.75 7.82
C THR A 125 10.74 -15.04 8.84
N ARG A 126 10.23 -14.79 10.03
CA ARG A 126 10.92 -14.12 11.13
C ARG A 126 10.87 -14.98 12.39
N HIS A 127 11.95 -14.94 13.18
CA HIS A 127 12.06 -15.65 14.45
C HIS A 127 12.13 -14.70 15.65
N ASP A 128 12.18 -13.39 15.39
CA ASP A 128 12.27 -12.34 16.41
C ASP A 128 10.90 -11.77 16.83
N ILE A 129 9.83 -12.15 16.13
CA ILE A 129 8.45 -11.81 16.45
C ILE A 129 7.53 -13.01 16.27
N ASP A 130 6.41 -13.04 16.97
CA ASP A 130 5.34 -14.02 16.76
C ASP A 130 4.50 -13.62 15.53
N GLN A 131 4.87 -14.16 14.35
CA GLN A 131 4.16 -13.86 13.09
C GLN A 131 2.75 -14.47 13.05
N LYS A 132 2.48 -15.53 13.80
CA LYS A 132 1.13 -16.09 13.90
C LYS A 132 0.21 -15.13 14.65
N LEU A 133 0.61 -14.68 15.83
CA LEU A 133 -0.11 -13.65 16.58
C LEU A 133 -0.29 -12.38 15.77
N LEU A 134 0.77 -11.93 15.08
CA LEU A 134 0.70 -10.74 14.22
C LEU A 134 -0.31 -10.90 13.08
N ALA A 135 -0.35 -12.07 12.44
CA ALA A 135 -1.31 -12.38 11.38
C ALA A 135 -2.75 -12.38 11.87
N GLU A 136 -3.02 -12.95 13.06
CA GLU A 136 -4.33 -12.94 13.71
C GLU A 136 -4.78 -11.49 14.06
N LEU A 137 -3.86 -10.68 14.60
CA LEU A 137 -4.12 -9.27 14.89
C LEU A 137 -4.36 -8.45 13.61
N TYR A 138 -3.59 -8.68 12.54
CA TYR A 138 -3.84 -8.05 11.24
C TYR A 138 -5.20 -8.46 10.68
N TYR A 139 -5.57 -9.73 10.78
CA TYR A 139 -6.88 -10.20 10.32
C TYR A 139 -8.00 -9.50 11.11
N GLN A 140 -7.88 -9.38 12.43
CA GLN A 140 -8.83 -8.65 13.26
C GLN A 140 -8.93 -7.18 12.85
N TYR A 141 -7.80 -6.48 12.71
CA TYR A 141 -7.73 -5.06 12.44
C TYR A 141 -8.21 -4.67 11.03
N MET A 142 -7.90 -5.50 10.01
CA MET A 142 -8.20 -5.19 8.61
C MET A 142 -9.52 -5.78 8.14
N ASN A 143 -9.88 -6.98 8.61
CA ASN A 143 -11.01 -7.72 8.07
C ASN A 143 -12.24 -7.75 8.99
N VAL A 144 -12.07 -7.48 10.29
CA VAL A 144 -13.17 -7.49 11.26
C VAL A 144 -13.54 -6.07 11.71
N GLU A 145 -12.56 -5.25 12.10
CA GLU A 145 -12.79 -3.86 12.54
C GLU A 145 -13.09 -2.91 11.36
N GLU A 146 -12.56 -3.18 10.16
CA GLU A 146 -12.79 -2.50 8.88
C GLU A 146 -12.38 -1.01 8.79
N ASP A 147 -12.27 -0.27 9.88
CA ASP A 147 -11.99 1.17 9.87
C ASP A 147 -10.67 1.50 9.15
N PHE A 148 -9.64 0.66 9.35
CA PHE A 148 -8.37 0.82 8.65
C PHE A 148 -8.52 0.66 7.13
N ILE A 149 -9.22 -0.37 6.69
CA ILE A 149 -9.44 -0.65 5.25
C ILE A 149 -10.31 0.43 4.61
N LYS A 150 -11.33 0.92 5.33
CA LYS A 150 -12.16 2.02 4.87
C LYS A 150 -11.36 3.33 4.76
N ASP A 151 -10.56 3.65 5.77
CA ASP A 151 -9.71 4.85 5.72
C ASP A 151 -8.65 4.76 4.62
N LEU A 152 -8.01 3.58 4.46
CA LEU A 152 -6.95 3.37 3.48
C LEU A 152 -7.42 3.49 2.03
N PHE A 153 -8.54 2.84 1.70
CA PHE A 153 -8.96 2.66 0.31
C PHE A 153 -10.07 3.60 -0.15
N TYR A 154 -10.87 4.13 0.79
CA TYR A 154 -12.09 4.86 0.43
C TYR A 154 -12.15 6.30 0.93
N SER A 155 -11.23 6.74 1.79
CA SER A 155 -11.22 8.09 2.35
C SER A 155 -10.67 9.17 1.40
N THR A 156 -10.06 8.77 0.28
CA THR A 156 -9.47 9.68 -0.71
C THR A 156 -9.88 9.30 -2.13
N GLU A 157 -9.98 10.31 -3.02
CA GLU A 157 -10.15 10.10 -4.48
C GLU A 157 -8.84 9.56 -5.08
N THR A 158 -7.70 10.14 -4.69
CA THR A 158 -6.37 9.66 -5.08
C THR A 158 -6.06 8.32 -4.41
N LYS A 159 -5.99 7.25 -5.20
CA LYS A 159 -5.74 5.90 -4.69
C LYS A 159 -4.25 5.65 -4.43
N LEU A 160 -3.96 4.84 -3.41
CA LEU A 160 -2.60 4.41 -3.05
C LEU A 160 -1.97 3.58 -4.17
N GLY A 161 -2.72 2.62 -4.68
CA GLY A 161 -2.31 1.70 -5.71
C GLY A 161 -3.16 1.79 -6.98
N ARG A 162 -2.67 1.18 -8.03
CA ARG A 162 -3.38 1.02 -9.31
C ARG A 162 -3.25 -0.41 -9.83
N VAL A 163 -4.18 -0.81 -10.68
CA VAL A 163 -4.11 -2.05 -11.44
C VAL A 163 -3.30 -1.82 -12.72
N TYR A 164 -2.49 -2.80 -13.09
CA TYR A 164 -1.88 -2.92 -14.40
C TYR A 164 -2.66 -3.92 -15.24
N VAL A 165 -2.79 -3.64 -16.52
CA VAL A 165 -3.39 -4.60 -17.45
C VAL A 165 -2.41 -5.76 -17.71
N GLN A 166 -2.93 -6.98 -17.87
CA GLN A 166 -2.10 -8.09 -18.37
C GLN A 166 -1.74 -7.83 -19.83
N GLU A 167 -0.48 -7.53 -20.09
CA GLU A 167 -0.01 -7.05 -21.41
C GLU A 167 -0.21 -8.10 -22.51
N GLU A 168 -0.14 -9.38 -22.18
CA GLU A 168 -0.33 -10.50 -23.13
C GLU A 168 -1.73 -10.58 -23.77
N VAL A 169 -2.72 -9.89 -23.22
CA VAL A 169 -4.09 -9.87 -23.75
C VAL A 169 -4.40 -8.61 -24.57
N LEU A 170 -3.44 -7.73 -24.74
CA LEU A 170 -3.58 -6.54 -25.56
C LEU A 170 -3.51 -6.91 -27.05
N THR A 171 -4.37 -6.29 -27.84
CA THR A 171 -4.33 -6.36 -29.32
C THR A 171 -3.45 -5.21 -29.86
N ASN A 172 -3.03 -5.27 -31.12
CA ASN A 172 -2.21 -4.23 -31.74
C ASN A 172 -2.81 -2.80 -31.58
N ASP A 173 -4.14 -2.67 -31.67
CA ASP A 173 -4.84 -1.39 -31.48
C ASP A 173 -4.75 -0.91 -30.04
N ASN A 174 -4.74 -1.81 -29.07
CA ASN A 174 -4.61 -1.51 -27.65
C ASN A 174 -3.15 -1.22 -27.24
N GLU A 175 -2.17 -1.90 -27.87
CA GLU A 175 -0.73 -1.67 -27.61
C GLU A 175 -0.31 -0.24 -27.93
N VAL A 176 -0.85 0.34 -29.00
CA VAL A 176 -0.58 1.73 -29.39
C VAL A 176 -1.18 2.74 -28.40
N SER A 177 -2.22 2.36 -27.68
CA SER A 177 -2.94 3.25 -26.77
C SER A 177 -2.54 3.12 -25.30
N ILE A 178 -1.75 2.09 -24.92
CA ILE A 178 -1.26 1.92 -23.56
C ILE A 178 -0.07 2.84 -23.30
N LEU A 179 -0.07 3.50 -22.17
CA LEU A 179 1.04 4.37 -21.76
C LEU A 179 2.13 3.53 -21.03
N ASP A 180 3.39 3.88 -21.22
CA ASP A 180 4.52 3.14 -20.65
C ASP A 180 4.38 2.88 -19.15
N TYR A 181 3.94 3.87 -18.38
CA TYR A 181 3.71 3.71 -16.94
C TYR A 181 2.50 2.85 -16.57
N GLU A 182 1.73 2.35 -17.53
CA GLU A 182 0.64 1.37 -17.34
C GLU A 182 1.09 -0.07 -17.62
N ARG A 183 2.36 -0.25 -18.00
CA ARG A 183 2.96 -1.55 -18.33
C ARG A 183 3.86 -2.02 -17.19
N ALA A 184 3.58 -3.20 -16.67
CA ALA A 184 4.41 -3.81 -15.62
C ALA A 184 5.83 -4.13 -16.16
N THR A 185 5.93 -4.58 -17.41
CA THR A 185 7.23 -4.87 -18.06
C THR A 185 8.10 -3.64 -18.20
N HIS A 186 7.53 -2.48 -18.54
CA HIS A 186 8.26 -1.23 -18.62
C HIS A 186 8.87 -0.82 -17.27
N ILE A 187 8.11 -0.96 -16.17
CA ILE A 187 8.60 -0.68 -14.82
C ILE A 187 9.79 -1.58 -14.48
N ILE A 188 9.72 -2.88 -14.83
CA ILE A 188 10.82 -3.83 -14.64
C ILE A 188 12.05 -3.40 -15.45
N ASP A 189 11.84 -2.96 -16.72
CA ASP A 189 12.92 -2.57 -17.60
C ASP A 189 13.65 -1.28 -17.18
N GLU A 190 12.93 -0.32 -16.60
CA GLU A 190 13.50 0.94 -16.11
C GLU A 190 14.19 0.79 -14.74
N SER A 191 13.86 -0.25 -13.96
CA SER A 191 14.34 -0.41 -12.60
C SER A 191 15.83 -0.76 -12.54
N THR A 192 16.55 -0.16 -11.59
CA THR A 192 17.97 -0.39 -11.34
C THR A 192 18.22 -1.53 -10.34
N HIS A 193 17.29 -1.72 -9.41
CA HIS A 193 17.31 -2.77 -8.40
C HIS A 193 15.95 -3.44 -8.35
N ILE A 194 15.92 -4.75 -8.33
CA ILE A 194 14.71 -5.55 -8.23
C ILE A 194 14.84 -6.53 -7.07
N GLY A 195 13.87 -6.52 -6.18
CA GLY A 195 13.79 -7.42 -5.04
C GLY A 195 12.51 -8.24 -5.06
N ILE A 196 12.64 -9.55 -4.82
CA ILE A 196 11.50 -10.46 -4.68
C ILE A 196 11.38 -10.90 -3.23
N SER A 197 10.16 -10.82 -2.72
CA SER A 197 9.81 -11.19 -1.35
C SER A 197 8.59 -12.09 -1.30
N MET A 198 8.35 -12.69 -0.14
CA MET A 198 7.09 -13.37 0.14
C MET A 198 5.91 -12.39 0.03
N CYS A 199 4.81 -12.86 -0.57
CA CYS A 199 3.57 -12.10 -0.59
C CYS A 199 3.01 -11.97 0.82
N TYR A 200 3.04 -10.78 1.40
CA TYR A 200 2.60 -10.55 2.77
C TYR A 200 1.15 -11.00 3.00
N CYS A 201 0.25 -10.71 2.05
CA CYS A 201 -1.16 -11.08 2.16
C CYS A 201 -1.35 -12.60 2.26
N ARG A 202 -0.68 -13.39 1.39
CA ARG A 202 -0.76 -14.87 1.43
C ARG A 202 -0.09 -15.43 2.66
N HIS A 203 1.10 -14.93 3.03
CA HIS A 203 1.83 -15.38 4.20
C HIS A 203 1.00 -15.13 5.49
N ARG A 204 0.40 -13.95 5.62
CA ARG A 204 -0.54 -13.65 6.68
C ARG A 204 -1.74 -14.62 6.67
N MET A 205 -2.37 -14.82 5.52
CA MET A 205 -3.53 -15.71 5.40
C MET A 205 -3.17 -17.18 5.62
N GLN A 206 -1.92 -17.58 5.36
CA GLN A 206 -1.41 -18.92 5.70
C GLN A 206 -1.42 -19.16 7.21
N HIS A 207 -0.97 -18.18 7.99
CA HIS A 207 -0.98 -18.26 9.45
C HIS A 207 -2.39 -18.36 10.06
N VAL A 208 -3.41 -17.81 9.38
CA VAL A 208 -4.82 -17.91 9.79
C VAL A 208 -5.59 -19.03 9.08
N GLY A 209 -4.91 -19.90 8.33
CA GLY A 209 -5.51 -21.06 7.67
C GLY A 209 -6.45 -20.74 6.50
N LYS A 210 -6.28 -19.60 5.82
CA LYS A 210 -7.15 -19.10 4.74
C LYS A 210 -6.40 -18.75 3.45
N ALA A 211 -5.14 -19.13 3.32
CA ALA A 211 -4.36 -18.84 2.11
C ALA A 211 -4.81 -19.68 0.92
N CYS A 212 -4.58 -19.17 -0.29
CA CYS A 212 -4.69 -19.95 -1.53
C CYS A 212 -3.32 -20.54 -1.92
N ASP A 213 -3.31 -21.43 -2.92
CA ASP A 213 -2.12 -22.14 -3.42
C ASP A 213 -1.31 -21.33 -4.46
N ALA A 214 -1.63 -20.03 -4.65
CA ALA A 214 -0.86 -19.18 -5.56
C ALA A 214 0.57 -18.97 -5.06
N PRO A 215 1.55 -18.70 -5.95
CA PRO A 215 2.95 -18.56 -5.59
C PRO A 215 3.19 -17.57 -4.45
N MET A 216 4.06 -17.94 -3.50
CA MET A 216 4.37 -17.11 -2.33
C MET A 216 5.42 -16.04 -2.65
N ASP A 217 6.54 -16.44 -3.30
CA ASP A 217 7.67 -15.56 -3.61
C ASP A 217 7.45 -14.80 -4.92
N ILE A 218 6.58 -13.82 -4.87
CA ILE A 218 6.09 -13.11 -6.07
C ILE A 218 5.78 -11.63 -5.81
N CYS A 219 6.12 -11.10 -4.65
CA CYS A 219 6.01 -9.68 -4.35
C CYS A 219 7.25 -8.96 -4.89
N MET A 220 7.06 -8.02 -5.82
CA MET A 220 8.14 -7.31 -6.51
C MET A 220 8.32 -5.93 -5.90
N THR A 221 9.55 -5.56 -5.58
CA THR A 221 9.94 -4.21 -5.15
C THR A 221 11.05 -3.67 -6.04
N PHE A 222 11.12 -2.34 -6.18
CA PHE A 222 12.01 -1.69 -7.14
C PHE A 222 12.86 -0.60 -6.50
N ASP A 223 14.03 -0.35 -7.14
CA ASP A 223 14.97 0.73 -6.86
C ASP A 223 15.38 0.84 -5.38
N ASN A 224 15.26 2.02 -4.78
CA ASN A 224 15.72 2.27 -3.42
C ASN A 224 15.01 1.41 -2.36
N VAL A 225 13.71 1.13 -2.54
CA VAL A 225 12.96 0.25 -1.62
C VAL A 225 13.47 -1.18 -1.75
N ALA A 226 13.64 -1.67 -2.98
CA ALA A 226 14.24 -2.99 -3.22
C ALA A 226 15.63 -3.11 -2.60
N ASN A 227 16.49 -2.10 -2.81
CA ASN A 227 17.85 -2.11 -2.27
C ASN A 227 17.86 -2.18 -0.74
N SER A 228 17.02 -1.38 -0.06
CA SER A 228 16.87 -1.44 1.39
C SER A 228 16.40 -2.81 1.88
N LEU A 229 15.35 -3.37 1.27
CA LEU A 229 14.82 -4.68 1.64
C LEU A 229 15.81 -5.83 1.37
N ILE A 230 16.59 -5.75 0.28
CA ILE A 230 17.65 -6.72 -0.03
C ILE A 230 18.77 -6.66 1.01
N ASN A 231 19.28 -5.47 1.31
CA ASN A 231 20.36 -5.27 2.28
C ASN A 231 19.98 -5.75 3.68
N ASN A 232 18.69 -5.58 4.04
CA ASN A 232 18.13 -6.04 5.31
C ASN A 232 17.52 -7.45 5.25
N LYS A 233 17.75 -8.23 4.16
CA LYS A 233 17.33 -9.63 3.99
C LYS A 233 15.80 -9.85 4.01
N PHE A 234 15.02 -8.87 3.59
CA PHE A 234 13.57 -9.00 3.38
C PHE A 234 13.23 -9.37 1.95
N ALA A 235 14.14 -9.14 1.01
CA ALA A 235 13.99 -9.50 -0.39
C ALA A 235 15.26 -10.19 -0.89
N ARG A 236 15.11 -11.06 -1.89
CA ARG A 236 16.23 -11.55 -2.69
C ARG A 236 16.37 -10.68 -3.94
N ARG A 237 17.61 -10.42 -4.35
CA ARG A 237 17.90 -9.70 -5.60
C ARG A 237 17.65 -10.62 -6.80
N VAL A 238 17.00 -10.08 -7.82
CA VAL A 238 16.82 -10.74 -9.12
C VAL A 238 17.19 -9.79 -10.25
N ASP A 239 17.42 -10.33 -11.44
CA ASP A 239 17.54 -9.57 -12.65
C ASP A 239 16.17 -9.32 -13.34
N LYS A 240 16.18 -8.59 -14.44
CA LYS A 240 14.97 -8.24 -15.19
C LYS A 240 14.33 -9.45 -15.89
N ILE A 241 15.13 -10.44 -16.26
CA ILE A 241 14.66 -11.65 -16.94
C ILE A 241 13.86 -12.48 -15.96
N GLU A 242 14.45 -12.82 -14.82
CA GLU A 242 13.76 -13.58 -13.75
C GLU A 242 12.51 -12.85 -13.26
N CYS A 243 12.56 -11.51 -13.13
CA CYS A 243 11.40 -10.74 -12.70
C CYS A 243 10.24 -10.84 -13.71
N LYS A 244 10.52 -10.82 -15.03
CA LYS A 244 9.50 -11.02 -16.07
C LYS A 244 8.96 -12.45 -16.10
N GLU A 245 9.80 -13.46 -15.83
CA GLU A 245 9.34 -14.84 -15.68
C GLU A 245 8.38 -15.00 -14.50
N LEU A 246 8.66 -14.36 -13.36
CA LEU A 246 7.76 -14.32 -12.21
C LEU A 246 6.47 -13.56 -12.51
N LEU A 247 6.53 -12.49 -13.32
CA LEU A 247 5.34 -11.78 -13.78
C LEU A 247 4.48 -12.68 -14.67
N HIS A 248 5.09 -13.42 -15.60
CA HIS A 248 4.38 -14.39 -16.43
C HIS A 248 3.75 -15.51 -15.59
N GLN A 249 4.49 -16.05 -14.62
CA GLN A 249 3.95 -17.02 -13.66
C GLN A 249 2.71 -16.46 -12.91
N ALA A 250 2.74 -15.19 -12.54
CA ALA A 250 1.58 -14.54 -11.93
C ALA A 250 0.38 -14.49 -12.86
N TYR A 251 0.58 -14.25 -14.16
CA TYR A 251 -0.49 -14.31 -15.16
C TYR A 251 -1.10 -15.70 -15.26
N GLU A 252 -0.28 -16.74 -15.27
CA GLU A 252 -0.76 -18.13 -15.34
C GLU A 252 -1.61 -18.52 -14.12
N HIS A 253 -1.32 -17.93 -12.95
CA HIS A 253 -2.13 -18.10 -11.73
C HIS A 253 -3.32 -17.12 -11.62
N ASN A 254 -3.67 -16.41 -12.69
CA ASN A 254 -4.77 -15.44 -12.74
C ASN A 254 -4.63 -14.32 -11.69
N LEU A 255 -3.41 -13.95 -11.32
CA LEU A 255 -3.17 -12.89 -10.37
C LEU A 255 -3.26 -11.52 -11.04
N VAL A 256 -3.78 -10.54 -10.31
CA VAL A 256 -3.86 -9.15 -10.75
C VAL A 256 -2.61 -8.41 -10.32
N GLN A 257 -2.00 -7.72 -11.26
CA GLN A 257 -0.86 -6.85 -10.99
C GLN A 257 -1.37 -5.54 -10.39
N CYS A 258 -1.01 -5.27 -9.15
CA CYS A 258 -1.32 -4.04 -8.45
C CYS A 258 -0.03 -3.38 -7.98
N GLY A 259 0.22 -2.15 -8.39
CA GLY A 259 1.40 -1.43 -7.96
C GLY A 259 1.11 -0.02 -7.51
N GLU A 260 2.14 0.75 -7.28
CA GLU A 260 2.02 2.12 -6.83
C GLU A 260 1.34 3.00 -7.88
N ASN A 261 0.37 3.82 -7.46
CA ASN A 261 -0.39 4.69 -8.38
C ASN A 261 0.40 5.96 -8.72
N VAL A 262 1.45 5.80 -9.52
CA VAL A 262 2.31 6.89 -10.00
C VAL A 262 2.81 6.62 -11.42
N ARG A 263 3.25 7.68 -12.11
CA ARG A 263 3.80 7.58 -13.47
C ARG A 263 5.30 7.26 -13.51
N LYS A 264 6.04 7.67 -12.46
CA LYS A 264 7.51 7.51 -12.37
C LYS A 264 7.91 7.07 -10.97
N GLY A 265 8.95 6.23 -10.89
CA GLY A 265 9.50 5.76 -9.64
C GLY A 265 8.53 4.84 -8.88
N VAL A 266 7.91 3.90 -9.58
CA VAL A 266 7.08 2.85 -8.99
C VAL A 266 7.97 2.00 -8.09
N THR A 267 7.61 1.87 -6.81
CA THR A 267 8.43 1.17 -5.81
C THR A 267 8.03 -0.28 -5.60
N PHE A 268 6.83 -0.69 -6.02
CA PHE A 268 6.37 -2.07 -5.90
C PHE A 268 5.34 -2.46 -6.96
N ILE A 269 5.30 -3.75 -7.29
CA ILE A 269 4.20 -4.43 -7.98
C ILE A 269 3.86 -5.70 -7.21
N CYS A 270 2.63 -5.77 -6.71
CA CYS A 270 2.05 -6.95 -6.07
C CYS A 270 1.34 -7.81 -7.11
N ASN A 271 1.34 -9.13 -6.94
CA ASN A 271 0.60 -10.10 -7.73
C ASN A 271 -0.56 -10.66 -6.88
N CYS A 272 -1.73 -10.08 -7.04
CA CYS A 272 -2.86 -10.15 -6.12
C CYS A 272 -3.88 -11.22 -6.49
N CYS A 273 -4.29 -12.05 -5.53
CA CYS A 273 -5.43 -12.95 -5.66
C CYS A 273 -6.69 -12.36 -5.01
N GLY A 274 -7.87 -12.81 -5.44
CA GLY A 274 -9.15 -12.34 -4.92
C GLY A 274 -9.51 -12.83 -3.51
N CYS A 275 -8.70 -13.70 -2.89
CA CYS A 275 -9.00 -14.32 -1.60
C CYS A 275 -8.09 -13.85 -0.44
N CYS A 276 -6.85 -13.44 -0.74
CA CYS A 276 -5.89 -13.05 0.30
C CYS A 276 -5.56 -11.55 0.29
N CYS A 277 -5.56 -10.91 -0.90
CA CYS A 277 -5.18 -9.51 -1.04
C CYS A 277 -6.23 -8.59 -0.43
N GLU A 278 -5.81 -7.67 0.45
CA GLU A 278 -6.69 -6.72 1.12
C GLU A 278 -7.48 -5.86 0.15
N ALA A 279 -6.82 -5.36 -0.91
CA ALA A 279 -7.50 -4.54 -1.92
C ALA A 279 -8.54 -5.34 -2.70
N MET A 280 -8.24 -6.58 -3.09
CA MET A 280 -9.22 -7.40 -3.83
C MET A 280 -10.38 -7.85 -2.94
N VAL A 281 -10.10 -8.18 -1.67
CA VAL A 281 -11.15 -8.50 -0.68
C VAL A 281 -12.02 -7.26 -0.41
N ALA A 282 -11.42 -6.08 -0.28
CA ALA A 282 -12.17 -4.82 -0.13
C ALA A 282 -13.05 -4.53 -1.35
N ALA A 283 -12.55 -4.74 -2.59
CA ALA A 283 -13.34 -4.58 -3.81
C ALA A 283 -14.57 -5.49 -3.83
N LYS A 284 -14.46 -6.74 -3.34
CA LYS A 284 -15.61 -7.65 -3.21
C LYS A 284 -16.62 -7.19 -2.16
N ARG A 285 -16.13 -6.72 -1.00
CA ARG A 285 -16.98 -6.39 0.16
C ARG A 285 -17.73 -5.07 0.01
N PHE A 286 -17.08 -4.06 -0.55
CA PHE A 286 -17.60 -2.69 -0.57
C PHE A 286 -18.12 -2.26 -1.94
N GLY A 287 -18.19 -3.18 -2.90
CA GLY A 287 -18.92 -2.99 -4.17
C GLY A 287 -18.29 -1.96 -5.10
N ASN A 288 -19.06 -0.92 -5.48
CA ASN A 288 -18.72 0.02 -6.55
C ASN A 288 -17.62 1.03 -6.21
N LEU A 289 -17.08 1.01 -5.00
CA LEU A 289 -15.95 1.86 -4.62
C LEU A 289 -14.63 1.12 -4.89
N HIS A 290 -13.86 1.58 -5.88
CA HIS A 290 -12.58 0.97 -6.19
C HIS A 290 -11.55 1.23 -5.09
N PRO A 291 -10.94 0.18 -4.48
CA PRO A 291 -9.87 0.35 -3.50
C PRO A 291 -8.54 0.79 -4.14
N VAL A 292 -8.38 0.50 -5.42
CA VAL A 292 -7.22 0.86 -6.26
C VAL A 292 -7.70 1.51 -7.55
N GLN A 293 -6.86 2.31 -8.18
CA GLN A 293 -7.16 2.91 -9.46
C GLN A 293 -7.30 1.83 -10.54
N THR A 294 -8.33 1.90 -11.34
CA THR A 294 -8.57 1.00 -12.49
C THR A 294 -7.56 1.23 -13.61
N THR A 295 -7.49 0.29 -14.54
CA THR A 295 -6.77 0.51 -15.81
C THR A 295 -7.56 1.40 -16.77
N SER A 296 -6.91 1.88 -17.82
CA SER A 296 -7.55 2.60 -18.93
C SER A 296 -8.40 1.70 -19.84
N PHE A 297 -8.61 0.44 -19.46
CA PHE A 297 -9.32 -0.56 -20.26
C PHE A 297 -10.51 -1.15 -19.52
N ILE A 298 -11.47 -1.66 -20.32
CA ILE A 298 -12.62 -2.41 -19.85
C ILE A 298 -12.87 -3.60 -20.77
N PRO A 299 -13.20 -4.80 -20.27
CA PRO A 299 -13.54 -5.93 -21.10
C PRO A 299 -14.92 -5.75 -21.74
N ASN A 300 -15.03 -6.14 -23.01
CA ASN A 300 -16.27 -6.20 -23.77
C ASN A 300 -16.49 -7.63 -24.26
N ILE A 301 -17.73 -8.12 -24.25
CA ILE A 301 -18.09 -9.48 -24.62
C ILE A 301 -18.82 -9.49 -25.96
N ASN A 302 -18.26 -10.21 -26.95
CA ASN A 302 -19.00 -10.59 -28.14
C ASN A 302 -19.93 -11.78 -27.80
N HIS A 303 -21.22 -11.49 -27.63
CA HIS A 303 -22.22 -12.48 -27.23
C HIS A 303 -22.52 -13.53 -28.30
N GLU A 304 -22.24 -13.26 -29.58
CA GLU A 304 -22.43 -14.21 -30.69
C GLU A 304 -21.44 -15.37 -30.56
N ASN A 305 -20.19 -15.07 -30.20
CA ASN A 305 -19.13 -16.06 -30.05
C ASN A 305 -19.08 -16.67 -28.63
N CYS A 306 -19.81 -16.09 -27.67
CA CYS A 306 -19.78 -16.53 -26.28
C CYS A 306 -20.55 -17.81 -26.02
N VAL A 307 -19.85 -18.88 -25.68
CA VAL A 307 -20.46 -20.18 -25.33
C VAL A 307 -20.94 -20.28 -23.88
N LYS A 308 -20.87 -19.19 -23.09
CA LYS A 308 -21.39 -19.09 -21.72
C LYS A 308 -20.78 -20.09 -20.73
N CYS A 309 -19.55 -20.53 -20.96
CA CYS A 309 -18.88 -21.58 -20.15
C CYS A 309 -18.56 -21.15 -18.72
N GLY A 310 -18.62 -19.85 -18.39
CA GLY A 310 -18.38 -19.33 -17.04
C GLY A 310 -16.92 -19.21 -16.61
N LYS A 311 -15.92 -19.57 -17.43
CA LYS A 311 -14.49 -19.46 -17.05
C LYS A 311 -14.08 -18.04 -16.66
N CYS A 312 -14.61 -17.02 -17.34
CA CYS A 312 -14.37 -15.62 -17.02
C CYS A 312 -14.95 -15.21 -15.64
N ILE A 313 -16.05 -15.83 -15.21
CA ILE A 313 -16.67 -15.62 -13.90
C ILE A 313 -15.74 -16.16 -12.82
N THR A 314 -15.32 -17.43 -12.96
CA THR A 314 -14.43 -18.09 -11.97
C THR A 314 -13.07 -17.42 -11.89
N ALA A 315 -12.56 -16.90 -13.01
CA ALA A 315 -11.26 -16.22 -13.07
C ALA A 315 -11.29 -14.78 -12.52
N CYS A 316 -12.48 -14.15 -12.43
CA CYS A 316 -12.58 -12.76 -11.98
C CYS A 316 -12.22 -12.63 -10.50
N PRO A 317 -11.13 -11.91 -10.14
CA PRO A 317 -10.66 -11.83 -8.75
C PRO A 317 -11.56 -11.03 -7.83
N ILE A 318 -12.50 -10.24 -8.37
CA ILE A 318 -13.39 -9.35 -7.62
C ILE A 318 -14.88 -9.59 -7.87
N ASP A 319 -15.22 -10.71 -8.50
CA ASP A 319 -16.61 -11.13 -8.80
C ASP A 319 -17.41 -10.07 -9.58
N ALA A 320 -16.75 -9.36 -10.51
CA ALA A 320 -17.36 -8.36 -11.38
C ALA A 320 -18.02 -8.95 -12.63
N ILE A 321 -18.06 -10.27 -12.77
CA ILE A 321 -18.68 -10.98 -13.93
C ILE A 321 -19.68 -11.98 -13.40
N SER A 322 -20.86 -11.97 -13.97
CA SER A 322 -21.95 -12.86 -13.58
C SER A 322 -22.68 -13.44 -14.79
N LYS A 323 -23.42 -14.53 -14.57
CA LYS A 323 -24.36 -15.08 -15.52
C LYS A 323 -25.75 -14.56 -15.17
N VAL A 324 -26.39 -13.89 -16.11
CA VAL A 324 -27.72 -13.30 -15.93
C VAL A 324 -28.71 -13.90 -16.92
N LYS A 325 -30.00 -13.84 -16.60
CA LYS A 325 -31.07 -14.28 -17.44
C LYS A 325 -32.05 -13.13 -17.64
N GLU A 326 -32.17 -12.67 -18.89
CA GLU A 326 -33.13 -11.62 -19.29
C GLU A 326 -33.91 -12.12 -20.51
N ASP A 327 -35.20 -11.90 -20.55
CA ASP A 327 -36.11 -12.34 -21.62
C ASP A 327 -35.97 -13.82 -21.97
N GLY A 328 -35.77 -14.68 -20.97
CA GLY A 328 -35.62 -16.15 -21.14
C GLY A 328 -34.27 -16.57 -21.69
N LYS A 329 -33.37 -15.65 -22.06
CA LYS A 329 -32.03 -15.97 -22.58
C LYS A 329 -30.96 -15.72 -21.49
N GLU A 330 -30.01 -16.64 -21.39
CA GLU A 330 -28.86 -16.50 -20.53
C GLU A 330 -27.72 -15.81 -21.26
N TYR A 331 -27.01 -14.92 -20.58
CA TYR A 331 -25.77 -14.30 -21.08
C TYR A 331 -24.80 -13.95 -19.94
N ILE A 332 -23.55 -13.67 -20.31
CA ILE A 332 -22.52 -13.25 -19.36
C ILE A 332 -22.53 -11.71 -19.31
N LYS A 333 -22.62 -11.14 -18.11
CA LYS A 333 -22.63 -9.70 -17.89
C LYS A 333 -21.43 -9.28 -17.07
N ILE A 334 -20.83 -8.17 -17.44
CA ILE A 334 -19.75 -7.50 -16.69
C ILE A 334 -20.38 -6.33 -15.96
N ASP A 335 -20.10 -6.25 -14.66
CA ASP A 335 -20.38 -5.07 -13.85
C ASP A 335 -19.24 -4.06 -14.07
N GLU A 336 -19.48 -3.07 -14.91
CA GLU A 336 -18.49 -2.07 -15.33
C GLU A 336 -18.05 -1.18 -14.18
N ASP A 337 -18.96 -0.88 -13.25
CA ASP A 337 -18.70 -0.07 -12.07
C ASP A 337 -17.76 -0.76 -11.07
N ARG A 338 -17.73 -2.11 -11.08
CA ARG A 338 -16.84 -2.90 -10.25
C ARG A 338 -15.55 -3.31 -10.96
N CYS A 339 -15.58 -3.35 -12.29
CA CYS A 339 -14.49 -3.91 -13.08
C CYS A 339 -13.21 -3.09 -12.98
N LEU A 340 -12.08 -3.72 -12.63
CA LEU A 340 -10.76 -3.09 -12.55
C LEU A 340 -10.05 -2.96 -13.90
N GLY A 341 -10.52 -3.66 -14.94
CA GLY A 341 -9.89 -3.65 -16.27
C GLY A 341 -8.56 -4.43 -16.34
N CYS A 342 -8.34 -5.40 -15.47
CA CYS A 342 -7.07 -6.13 -15.35
C CYS A 342 -6.76 -7.10 -16.51
N GLY A 343 -7.77 -7.53 -17.29
CA GLY A 343 -7.59 -8.44 -18.42
C GLY A 343 -7.60 -9.94 -18.10
N VAL A 344 -7.68 -10.36 -16.84
CA VAL A 344 -7.69 -11.79 -16.43
C VAL A 344 -8.80 -12.58 -17.13
N CYS A 345 -9.99 -12.00 -17.27
CA CYS A 345 -11.12 -12.65 -17.97
C CYS A 345 -10.85 -12.87 -19.47
N VAL A 346 -10.11 -11.98 -20.11
CA VAL A 346 -9.72 -12.08 -21.53
C VAL A 346 -8.79 -13.26 -21.72
N ARG A 347 -7.74 -13.38 -20.91
CA ARG A 347 -6.79 -14.51 -20.92
C ARG A 347 -7.49 -15.87 -20.75
N ASN A 348 -8.54 -15.93 -19.95
CA ASN A 348 -9.28 -17.16 -19.68
C ASN A 348 -10.38 -17.48 -20.71
N CYS A 349 -10.57 -16.64 -21.73
CA CYS A 349 -11.60 -16.84 -22.74
C CYS A 349 -11.07 -17.63 -23.95
N HIS A 350 -11.15 -18.96 -23.90
CA HIS A 350 -10.67 -19.84 -24.98
C HIS A 350 -11.43 -19.68 -26.32
N LYS A 351 -12.54 -18.93 -26.34
CA LYS A 351 -13.30 -18.60 -27.55
C LYS A 351 -12.98 -17.21 -28.09
N ASN A 352 -12.05 -16.50 -27.46
CA ASN A 352 -11.70 -15.11 -27.79
C ASN A 352 -12.93 -14.19 -27.92
N SER A 353 -13.97 -14.49 -27.10
CA SER A 353 -15.23 -13.71 -27.10
C SER A 353 -15.13 -12.47 -26.23
N ILE A 354 -14.03 -12.27 -25.49
CA ILE A 354 -13.81 -11.12 -24.63
C ILE A 354 -12.58 -10.39 -25.14
N MET A 355 -12.69 -9.09 -25.34
CA MET A 355 -11.59 -8.21 -25.71
C MET A 355 -11.55 -6.97 -24.79
N LEU A 356 -10.41 -6.33 -24.64
CA LEU A 356 -10.30 -5.07 -23.93
C LEU A 356 -10.62 -3.90 -24.87
N LEU A 357 -11.47 -3.00 -24.42
CA LEU A 357 -11.72 -1.71 -25.05
C LEU A 357 -11.17 -0.60 -24.16
N LYS A 358 -10.81 0.53 -24.75
CA LYS A 358 -10.39 1.70 -24.01
C LYS A 358 -11.60 2.32 -23.30
N ARG A 359 -11.42 2.74 -22.04
CA ARG A 359 -12.42 3.53 -21.32
C ARG A 359 -12.48 4.96 -21.88
N ASP A 360 -13.68 5.52 -21.91
CA ASP A 360 -13.87 6.94 -22.31
C ASP A 360 -13.32 7.88 -21.25
N GLU A 361 -13.39 7.50 -19.97
CA GLU A 361 -12.93 8.30 -18.86
C GLU A 361 -11.39 8.32 -18.77
N LYS A 362 -10.82 9.52 -18.75
CA LYS A 362 -9.37 9.70 -18.63
C LYS A 362 -8.91 9.61 -17.19
N ILE A 363 -8.15 8.59 -16.87
CA ILE A 363 -7.53 8.39 -15.55
C ILE A 363 -6.35 9.36 -15.39
N ILE A 364 -6.37 10.15 -14.31
CA ILE A 364 -5.29 11.05 -13.95
C ILE A 364 -4.38 10.36 -12.94
N THR A 365 -3.16 10.03 -13.35
CA THR A 365 -2.15 9.37 -12.50
C THR A 365 -1.17 10.41 -11.94
N PRO A 366 -0.90 10.43 -10.62
CA PRO A 366 0.12 11.29 -10.01
C PRO A 366 1.50 11.12 -10.64
N ALA A 367 2.32 12.17 -10.68
CA ALA A 367 3.62 12.12 -11.32
C ALA A 367 4.60 11.14 -10.63
N ASN A 368 4.63 11.17 -9.29
CA ASN A 368 5.47 10.33 -8.45
C ASN A 368 4.86 10.18 -7.04
N SER A 369 5.51 9.42 -6.16
CA SER A 369 5.05 9.12 -4.79
C SER A 369 4.85 10.37 -3.92
N VAL A 370 5.68 11.41 -4.10
CA VAL A 370 5.54 12.67 -3.36
C VAL A 370 4.29 13.42 -3.82
N HIS A 371 4.06 13.50 -5.15
CA HIS A 371 2.84 14.11 -5.70
C HIS A 371 1.59 13.39 -5.20
N ARG A 372 1.58 12.05 -5.23
CA ARG A 372 0.48 11.26 -4.69
C ARG A 372 0.23 11.55 -3.21
N ALA A 373 1.28 11.55 -2.39
CA ALA A 373 1.18 11.84 -0.96
C ALA A 373 0.63 13.25 -0.69
N VAL A 374 1.03 14.26 -1.49
CA VAL A 374 0.50 15.62 -1.38
C VAL A 374 -0.98 15.69 -1.74
N LEU A 375 -1.41 15.03 -2.83
CA LEU A 375 -2.83 14.97 -3.21
C LEU A 375 -3.67 14.33 -2.11
N MET A 376 -3.28 13.15 -1.63
CA MET A 376 -3.96 12.46 -0.53
C MET A 376 -4.01 13.31 0.75
N ALA A 377 -2.92 14.03 1.05
CA ALA A 377 -2.86 14.92 2.22
C ALA A 377 -3.79 16.15 2.08
N ILE A 378 -3.97 16.68 0.88
CA ILE A 378 -4.94 17.75 0.59
C ILE A 378 -6.35 17.22 0.80
N GLU A 379 -6.67 16.08 0.21
CA GLU A 379 -7.99 15.44 0.29
C GLU A 379 -8.41 15.12 1.73
N LYS A 380 -7.44 14.69 2.57
CA LYS A 380 -7.65 14.43 4.00
C LYS A 380 -7.55 15.69 4.89
N GLY A 381 -7.21 16.84 4.34
CA GLY A 381 -6.97 18.06 5.14
C GLY A 381 -5.73 17.98 6.03
N GLN A 382 -4.72 17.21 5.62
CA GLN A 382 -3.50 16.90 6.39
C GLN A 382 -2.21 17.48 5.79
N LEU A 383 -2.30 18.33 4.76
CA LEU A 383 -1.14 18.90 4.06
C LEU A 383 -0.16 19.59 5.01
N GLN A 384 -0.65 20.21 6.10
CA GLN A 384 0.17 20.83 7.14
C GLN A 384 1.16 19.85 7.78
N ASN A 385 0.83 18.56 7.87
CA ASN A 385 1.72 17.54 8.43
C ASN A 385 2.94 17.30 7.53
N LEU A 386 2.76 17.39 6.20
CA LEU A 386 3.85 17.25 5.24
C LEU A 386 4.73 18.50 5.16
N ILE A 387 4.18 19.69 5.41
CA ILE A 387 4.92 20.96 5.31
C ILE A 387 5.60 21.29 6.64
N PHE A 388 4.88 21.19 7.76
CA PHE A 388 5.28 21.66 9.09
C PHE A 388 5.57 20.49 10.05
N ASP A 389 6.32 19.50 9.60
CA ASP A 389 6.62 18.28 10.39
C ASP A 389 7.53 18.54 11.62
N ASN A 390 8.20 19.69 11.69
CA ASN A 390 9.06 20.02 12.82
C ASN A 390 8.29 20.67 13.97
N ASN A 391 7.72 19.84 14.84
CA ASN A 391 6.95 20.29 16.01
C ASN A 391 7.79 21.03 17.08
N ALA A 392 9.12 21.02 16.99
CA ALA A 392 9.99 21.79 17.89
C ALA A 392 9.89 23.30 17.63
N LEU A 393 9.53 23.72 16.41
CA LEU A 393 9.42 25.13 16.05
C LEU A 393 8.00 25.67 16.31
N ALA A 394 7.88 26.71 17.17
CA ALA A 394 6.60 27.36 17.45
C ALA A 394 5.91 27.93 16.20
N SER A 395 6.70 28.47 15.26
CA SER A 395 6.21 28.96 13.96
C SER A 395 5.57 27.84 13.13
N HIS A 396 6.15 26.65 13.09
CA HIS A 396 5.58 25.51 12.37
C HIS A 396 4.25 25.04 13.00
N ARG A 397 4.15 25.05 14.34
CA ARG A 397 2.90 24.70 15.03
C ARG A 397 1.77 25.70 14.71
N ALA A 398 2.08 27.00 14.76
CA ALA A 398 1.09 28.04 14.46
C ALA A 398 0.63 28.01 13.00
N MET A 399 1.56 27.94 12.05
CA MET A 399 1.24 27.85 10.62
C MET A 399 0.54 26.55 10.25
N GLY A 400 0.90 25.44 10.88
CA GLY A 400 0.22 24.15 10.73
C GLY A 400 -1.24 24.23 11.18
N ALA A 401 -1.54 24.90 12.29
CA ALA A 401 -2.91 25.10 12.77
C ALA A 401 -3.75 25.97 11.82
N ILE A 402 -3.18 27.05 11.28
CA ILE A 402 -3.85 27.94 10.31
C ILE A 402 -4.17 27.16 9.02
N LEU A 403 -3.19 26.45 8.45
CA LEU A 403 -3.38 25.67 7.24
C LEU A 403 -4.42 24.55 7.45
N SER A 404 -4.39 23.90 8.61
CA SER A 404 -5.38 22.89 8.99
C SER A 404 -6.80 23.45 9.02
N ALA A 405 -6.98 24.65 9.54
CA ALA A 405 -8.29 25.31 9.56
C ALA A 405 -8.80 25.62 8.13
N ILE A 406 -7.93 26.10 7.24
CA ILE A 406 -8.27 26.36 5.83
C ILE A 406 -8.66 25.07 5.09
N LEU A 407 -7.91 23.99 5.31
CA LEU A 407 -8.14 22.70 4.64
C LEU A 407 -9.37 21.93 5.16
N LYS A 408 -10.00 22.38 6.24
CA LYS A 408 -11.31 21.86 6.67
C LYS A 408 -12.47 22.36 5.79
N LEU A 409 -12.24 23.37 4.96
CA LEU A 409 -13.23 23.92 4.05
C LEU A 409 -13.20 23.13 2.72
N GLU A 410 -14.29 22.42 2.40
CA GLU A 410 -14.40 21.59 1.18
C GLU A 410 -14.07 22.35 -0.12
N PRO A 411 -14.53 23.60 -0.34
CA PRO A 411 -14.16 24.37 -1.53
C PRO A 411 -12.65 24.60 -1.63
N ALA A 412 -11.97 24.83 -0.50
CA ALA A 412 -10.52 25.06 -0.48
C ALA A 412 -9.73 23.79 -0.87
N LYS A 413 -10.17 22.61 -0.41
CA LYS A 413 -9.57 21.32 -0.80
C LYS A 413 -9.68 21.08 -2.31
N LYS A 414 -10.88 21.23 -2.88
CA LYS A 414 -11.12 21.03 -4.31
C LYS A 414 -10.31 21.98 -5.19
N ILE A 415 -10.23 23.26 -4.82
CA ILE A 415 -9.43 24.26 -5.53
C ILE A 415 -7.93 23.95 -5.43
N LEU A 416 -7.44 23.57 -4.25
CA LEU A 416 -6.04 23.21 -4.06
C LEU A 416 -5.68 21.95 -4.83
N ALA A 417 -6.49 20.90 -4.80
CA ALA A 417 -6.27 19.68 -5.55
C ALA A 417 -6.27 19.94 -7.07
N SER A 418 -7.23 20.71 -7.59
CA SER A 418 -7.31 21.03 -9.02
C SER A 418 -6.17 21.92 -9.52
N LYS A 419 -5.70 22.87 -8.70
CA LYS A 419 -4.55 23.72 -9.01
C LYS A 419 -3.22 22.98 -8.91
N GLN A 420 -3.07 22.05 -7.98
CA GLN A 420 -1.85 21.26 -7.82
C GLN A 420 -1.63 20.31 -9.00
N LEU A 421 -2.66 19.81 -9.64
CA LEU A 421 -2.55 19.02 -10.88
C LEU A 421 -1.92 19.82 -12.04
N LYS A 422 -1.89 21.17 -11.95
CA LYS A 422 -1.38 22.09 -13.00
C LYS A 422 -0.22 22.99 -12.54
N SER A 423 0.32 22.82 -11.33
CA SER A 423 1.12 23.85 -10.67
C SER A 423 2.63 23.63 -10.78
N VAL A 424 3.33 24.63 -11.34
CA VAL A 424 4.79 24.84 -11.27
C VAL A 424 5.33 24.88 -9.84
N TYR A 425 4.49 25.21 -8.84
CA TYR A 425 4.87 25.23 -7.42
C TYR A 425 5.10 23.82 -6.86
N LEU A 426 4.36 22.83 -7.35
CA LEU A 426 4.58 21.43 -6.98
C LEU A 426 5.92 20.92 -7.52
N ASP A 427 6.26 21.26 -8.76
CA ASP A 427 7.56 20.94 -9.36
C ASP A 427 8.71 21.57 -8.55
N LYS A 428 8.50 22.77 -8.01
CA LYS A 428 9.47 23.46 -7.14
C LYS A 428 9.57 22.81 -5.76
N LEU A 429 8.47 22.38 -5.16
CA LEU A 429 8.45 21.59 -3.90
C LEU A 429 9.13 20.22 -4.09
N LEU A 430 8.90 19.57 -5.25
CA LEU A 430 9.54 18.31 -5.60
C LEU A 430 11.05 18.48 -5.80
N SER A 431 11.47 19.56 -6.47
CA SER A 431 12.89 19.87 -6.71
C SER A 431 13.64 20.35 -5.46
N MET A 432 12.96 20.84 -4.42
CA MET A 432 13.57 21.20 -3.12
C MET A 432 13.90 19.96 -2.27
N ASN A 433 13.36 18.79 -2.58
CA ASN A 433 13.72 17.52 -1.94
C ASN A 433 14.94 16.85 -2.59
N ASP A 434 15.36 17.30 -3.79
CA ASP A 434 16.55 16.82 -4.51
C ASP A 434 17.82 17.64 -4.15
N LYS A 435 17.70 18.65 -3.31
CA LYS A 435 18.81 19.41 -2.73
C LYS A 435 18.95 19.12 -1.23
#